data_d2717edacbdb74a5a0bbebb02f1ed20b
#
_entry.id   d2717edacbdb74a5a0bbebb02f1ed20b
#
_cell.length_a   1.000
_cell.length_b   1.000
_cell.length_c   1.000
_cell.angle_alpha   90.00
_cell.angle_beta   90.00
_cell.angle_gamma   90.00
#
_symmetry.space_group_name_H-M   'P 1'
#
loop_
_entity.id
_entity.type
_entity.pdbx_description
1 polymer ?
#
loop_
_entity_poly.entity_id
_entity_poly.type
_entity_poly.pdbx_seq_one_letter_code
_entity_poly.pdbx_strand_id
1 'polypeptide(L)' 'MTHEKQEFTVCNCCGELVKTEGMPPYGEGLSVTKSWGYFSGKDGERHHFFLCEECYDKMVRGFAVPVEVEEETELL' A
#
# COMPACT_ATOMS: atom_id res chain seq x y z
N MET A 1 -26.86 11.39 -0.12
CA MET A 1 -25.92 10.36 0.03
C MET A 1 -24.88 10.64 1.06
N THR A 2 -24.67 9.73 1.90
CA THR A 2 -23.78 9.90 2.98
C THR A 2 -22.41 9.47 2.59
N HIS A 3 -21.45 10.27 2.90
CA HIS A 3 -20.10 9.90 2.68
C HIS A 3 -19.51 9.51 3.98
N GLU A 4 -19.18 8.25 4.12
CA GLU A 4 -18.57 7.83 5.31
C GLU A 4 -17.12 7.88 5.17
N LYS A 5 -16.45 8.48 6.14
CA LYS A 5 -15.05 8.49 6.15
C LYS A 5 -14.58 7.10 6.39
N GLN A 6 -13.73 6.62 5.54
CA GLN A 6 -13.21 5.28 5.70
C GLN A 6 -12.04 5.33 6.62
N GLU A 7 -12.17 4.72 7.78
CA GLU A 7 -11.07 4.70 8.74
C GLU A 7 -10.23 3.45 8.59
N PHE A 8 -10.67 2.52 7.74
CA PHE A 8 -9.95 1.27 7.55
C PHE A 8 -9.73 1.05 6.08
N THR A 9 -8.61 0.44 5.78
CA THR A 9 -8.30 0.01 4.43
C THR A 9 -8.02 -1.48 4.48
N VAL A 10 -8.48 -2.20 3.48
CA VAL A 10 -8.33 -3.65 3.46
C VAL A 10 -7.07 -4.01 2.72
N CYS A 11 -6.26 -4.86 3.33
CA CYS A 11 -5.08 -5.36 2.66
C CYS A 11 -5.51 -6.30 1.54
N ASN A 12 -5.05 -6.03 0.33
CA ASN A 12 -5.46 -6.83 -0.80
C ASN A 12 -4.84 -8.22 -0.78
N CYS A 13 -3.82 -8.43 0.02
CA CYS A 13 -3.16 -9.71 0.07
C CYS A 13 -3.79 -10.64 1.10
N CYS A 14 -3.95 -10.17 2.32
CA CYS A 14 -4.45 -11.05 3.38
C CYS A 14 -5.87 -10.71 3.82
N GLY A 15 -6.41 -9.61 3.36
CA GLY A 15 -7.78 -9.28 3.68
C GLY A 15 -8.00 -8.63 5.03
N GLU A 16 -6.93 -8.34 5.74
CA GLU A 16 -7.06 -7.74 7.05
C GLU A 16 -7.36 -6.26 6.96
N LEU A 17 -8.10 -5.78 7.93
CA LEU A 17 -8.39 -4.36 7.98
C LEU A 17 -7.27 -3.63 8.70
N VAL A 18 -6.82 -2.54 8.11
CA VAL A 18 -5.79 -1.73 8.70
C VAL A 18 -6.38 -0.36 8.95
N LYS A 19 -6.30 0.09 10.19
CA LYS A 19 -6.86 1.39 10.53
C LYS A 19 -5.92 2.47 10.03
N THR A 20 -6.41 3.33 9.19
CA THR A 20 -5.57 4.34 8.57
C THR A 20 -5.94 5.75 8.95
N GLU A 21 -7.10 5.94 9.57
CA GLU A 21 -7.54 7.27 9.95
C GLU A 21 -8.25 7.20 11.26
N GLY A 22 -8.48 8.34 11.85
CA GLY A 22 -9.19 8.39 13.09
C GLY A 22 -8.25 8.53 14.26
N MET A 23 -8.61 7.98 15.38
CA MET A 23 -7.77 8.10 16.56
C MET A 23 -6.70 7.03 16.57
N PRO A 24 -5.52 7.35 17.06
CA PRO A 24 -4.47 6.34 17.14
C PRO A 24 -4.91 5.19 18.02
N PRO A 25 -4.29 4.02 17.86
CA PRO A 25 -3.16 3.77 16.98
C PRO A 25 -3.57 3.53 15.55
N TYR A 26 -2.69 3.94 14.63
CA TYR A 26 -2.89 3.72 13.23
C TYR A 26 -2.03 2.59 12.76
N GLY A 27 -2.48 1.91 11.73
CA GLY A 27 -1.65 0.90 11.09
C GLY A 27 -0.88 1.54 9.96
N GLU A 28 0.16 0.86 9.56
CA GLU A 28 0.98 1.28 8.45
C GLU A 28 0.82 0.31 7.31
N GLY A 29 1.04 0.77 6.11
CA GLY A 29 0.96 -0.10 4.97
C GLY A 29 1.43 0.60 3.73
N LEU A 30 1.26 -0.09 2.61
CA LEU A 30 1.74 0.40 1.34
C LEU A 30 0.56 0.55 0.39
N SER A 31 0.37 1.77 -0.10
CA SER A 31 -0.63 2.02 -1.13
C SER A 31 0.08 2.16 -2.46
N VAL A 32 -0.38 1.43 -3.46
CA VAL A 32 0.22 1.44 -4.76
C VAL A 32 -0.82 1.78 -5.80
N THR A 33 -0.47 2.71 -6.67
CA THR A 33 -1.33 3.04 -7.79
C THR A 33 -0.46 3.08 -9.03
N LYS A 34 -0.90 2.41 -10.07
CA LYS A 34 -0.14 2.35 -11.30
C LYS A 34 -1.08 2.54 -12.48
N SER A 35 -0.78 3.54 -13.29
CA SER A 35 -1.49 3.71 -14.55
C SER A 35 -0.64 3.09 -15.63
N TRP A 36 -1.21 2.11 -16.33
CA TRP A 36 -0.47 1.37 -17.33
C TRP A 36 -0.47 2.16 -18.62
N GLY A 37 0.66 2.19 -19.26
CA GLY A 37 0.83 3.04 -20.41
C GLY A 37 0.74 2.32 -21.73
N TYR A 38 1.10 3.08 -22.75
CA TYR A 38 0.91 2.66 -24.12
C TYR A 38 1.63 1.37 -24.46
N PHE A 39 2.80 1.14 -23.87
CA PHE A 39 3.56 -0.03 -24.21
C PHE A 39 3.22 -1.24 -23.34
N SER A 40 2.23 -1.09 -22.49
CA SER A 40 1.83 -2.19 -21.64
C SER A 40 0.65 -2.91 -22.25
N GLY A 41 0.53 -4.19 -21.98
CA GLY A 41 -0.65 -4.90 -22.41
C GLY A 41 -1.90 -4.47 -21.68
N LYS A 42 -1.76 -3.63 -20.67
CA LYS A 42 -2.89 -3.12 -19.90
C LYS A 42 -3.11 -1.64 -20.14
N ASP A 43 -2.75 -1.17 -21.32
CA ASP A 43 -2.91 0.22 -21.66
C ASP A 43 -4.33 0.66 -21.38
N GLY A 44 -4.46 1.77 -20.67
CA GLY A 44 -5.76 2.29 -20.33
C GLY A 44 -6.27 1.85 -18.98
N GLU A 45 -5.56 0.98 -18.29
CA GLU A 45 -5.99 0.50 -17.00
C GLU A 45 -5.19 1.15 -15.91
N ARG A 46 -5.84 1.33 -14.78
CA ARG A 46 -5.19 1.88 -13.62
C ARG A 46 -5.45 0.91 -12.49
N HIS A 47 -4.38 0.44 -11.90
CA HIS A 47 -4.50 -0.55 -10.83
C HIS A 47 -4.05 0.07 -9.53
N HIS A 48 -4.74 -0.26 -8.46
CA HIS A 48 -4.28 0.19 -7.16
C HIS A 48 -4.60 -0.89 -6.15
N PHE A 49 -3.76 -0.97 -5.15
CA PHE A 49 -3.97 -1.93 -4.09
C PHE A 49 -3.25 -1.44 -2.85
N PHE A 50 -3.56 -2.08 -1.75
CA PHE A 50 -2.98 -1.74 -0.46
C PHE A 50 -2.50 -3.00 0.20
N LEU A 51 -1.33 -2.95 0.80
CA LEU A 51 -0.77 -4.07 1.54
C LEU A 51 -0.49 -3.63 2.95
N CYS A 52 -0.82 -4.49 3.91
CA CYS A 52 -0.41 -4.21 5.27
C CYS A 52 1.08 -4.45 5.38
N GLU A 53 1.66 -3.97 6.47
CA GLU A 53 3.10 -4.02 6.61
C GLU A 53 3.63 -5.44 6.59
N GLU A 54 2.90 -6.36 7.20
CA GLU A 54 3.31 -7.74 7.22
C GLU A 54 3.37 -8.35 5.84
N CYS A 55 2.36 -8.04 5.03
CA CYS A 55 2.34 -8.56 3.67
C CYS A 55 3.41 -7.91 2.81
N TYR A 56 3.69 -6.63 3.08
CA TYR A 56 4.79 -5.97 2.39
C TYR A 56 6.10 -6.67 2.70
N ASP A 57 6.33 -7.00 3.97
CA ASP A 57 7.56 -7.68 4.35
C ASP A 57 7.69 -9.01 3.66
N LYS A 58 6.60 -9.74 3.57
CA LYS A 58 6.64 -11.03 2.91
C LYS A 58 6.92 -10.88 1.42
N MET A 59 6.34 -9.86 0.81
CA MET A 59 6.51 -9.67 -0.61
C MET A 59 7.94 -9.35 -0.95
N VAL A 60 8.55 -8.43 -0.21
CA VAL A 60 9.90 -8.00 -0.57
C VAL A 60 10.93 -9.06 -0.25
N ARG A 61 10.62 -9.98 0.66
CA ARG A 61 11.54 -11.06 0.94
C ARG A 61 11.73 -11.96 -0.27
N GLY A 62 10.80 -11.97 -1.18
CA GLY A 62 10.91 -12.77 -2.37
C GLY A 62 11.55 -12.06 -3.54
N PHE A 63 11.99 -10.84 -3.36
CA PHE A 63 12.60 -10.09 -4.45
C PHE A 63 13.97 -10.65 -4.77
N ALA A 64 14.29 -10.75 -6.05
CA ALA A 64 15.62 -11.18 -6.46
C ALA A 64 16.65 -10.13 -6.09
N VAL A 65 16.26 -8.87 -6.16
CA VAL A 65 17.12 -7.77 -5.78
C VAL A 65 16.45 -7.10 -4.58
N PRO A 66 17.13 -7.04 -3.45
CA PRO A 66 16.48 -6.49 -2.26
C PRO A 66 16.13 -5.02 -2.43
N VAL A 67 15.12 -4.59 -1.67
CA VAL A 67 14.74 -3.20 -1.71
C VAL A 67 15.84 -2.35 -1.12
N GLU A 68 15.93 -1.14 -1.58
CA GLU A 68 16.85 -0.18 -1.00
C GLU A 68 16.21 0.42 0.23
N VAL A 69 16.96 0.42 1.31
CA VAL A 69 16.47 0.99 2.55
C VAL A 69 17.36 2.16 2.93
N GLU A 70 16.76 3.30 3.08
CA GLU A 70 17.48 4.47 3.51
C GLU A 70 16.91 4.93 4.82
N GLU A 71 17.75 5.34 5.71
CA GLU A 71 17.27 5.86 6.96
C GLU A 71 16.96 7.31 6.81
N GLU A 72 15.75 7.67 7.15
CA GLU A 72 15.37 9.05 7.09
C GLU A 72 15.65 9.66 8.41
N THR A 73 16.60 10.56 8.42
CA THR A 73 16.96 11.21 9.65
C THR A 73 16.30 12.54 9.74
N GLU A 74 15.25 12.76 9.01
CA GLU A 74 14.57 13.98 9.03
C GLU A 74 14.09 14.30 10.37
N LEU A 75 14.48 15.35 10.87
CA LEU A 75 14.08 15.71 12.18
C LEU A 75 13.37 16.95 12.10
N LEU A 76 12.36 17.12 12.62
CA LEU A 76 11.70 18.34 12.40
C LEU A 76 11.43 19.19 13.43
#